data_ffd5d1933db9626bb6169120d0cf5b7d
#
_entry.id   ffd5d1933db9626bb6169120d0cf5b7d
#
_cell.length_a   1.000
_cell.length_b   1.000
_cell.length_c   1.000
_cell.angle_alpha   90.00
_cell.angle_beta   90.00
_cell.angle_gamma   90.00
#
_symmetry.space_group_name_H-M   'P 1'
#
loop_
_entity.id
_entity.type
_entity.pdbx_description
1 polymer ?
#
loop_
_entity_poly.entity_id
_entity_poly.type
_entity_poly.pdbx_seq_one_letter_code
_entity_poly.pdbx_strand_id
1 'polypeptide(L)'
;MAGLSKAKQKLLIVGNGMAAGRFLDELIKRDISGFEVTVIGDERQGSYNRIMLSPVLAGETDVPAIIGKPSSWYRDRGIRFVSGVQVKAIEREQKCVLTSEGNRLRYDHLVLAVGSRPAKIPAENQQLDNIYSFRTLRDVDRLLNKARFHEMHGRKTDTDALVIGGGLLGLEAAYGLALKGLRVTLVHRSGWLLNRQLDPTAGGYLKRALEAKNIDFILSDEVSRFTGTHELKGAEFKSGRELSCKLCVIATGITPNKELGLAAGLKGERGVAVNAFMATSDESISALGECVEFKGDTFGLVEPIWQQCITLAERLCHNIKLPFENNPVPTKLKVSGVNLFSAGEYLTTDEHRELIYQDDKAGIYRKLLLRDNRIVGAVLIGDARDGQDYFSMLTEKKDVAEIAPFLLMGRAFYQTNEQPQSSDETEAA
;
A
#
# COMPACT_ATOMS: atom_id res chain seq x y z
N MET A 1 45.82 14.99 20.57
CA MET A 1 45.06 13.91 21.23
C MET A 1 44.21 13.22 20.14
N ALA A 2 44.61 12.02 19.75
CA ALA A 2 43.83 11.23 18.79
C ALA A 2 42.52 10.84 19.49
N GLY A 3 41.39 11.40 19.02
CA GLY A 3 40.07 11.06 19.53
C GLY A 3 39.83 9.56 19.32
N LEU A 4 39.60 8.82 20.40
CA LEU A 4 39.14 7.45 20.36
C LEU A 4 37.84 7.42 19.51
N SER A 5 37.97 6.90 18.29
CA SER A 5 36.80 6.67 17.43
C SER A 5 35.83 5.75 18.20
N LYS A 6 34.67 6.26 18.59
CA LYS A 6 33.64 5.47 19.25
C LYS A 6 33.30 4.30 18.34
N ALA A 7 33.34 3.07 18.85
CA ALA A 7 33.01 1.89 18.05
C ALA A 7 31.60 2.05 17.46
N LYS A 8 31.45 1.78 16.15
CA LYS A 8 30.16 1.86 15.48
C LYS A 8 29.18 0.86 16.05
N GLN A 9 27.93 1.26 16.21
CA GLN A 9 26.86 0.37 16.63
C GLN A 9 26.41 -0.53 15.47
N LYS A 10 26.22 -1.81 15.72
CA LYS A 10 25.72 -2.77 14.73
C LYS A 10 24.21 -2.61 14.57
N LEU A 11 23.78 -1.97 13.49
CA LEU A 11 22.39 -1.81 13.11
C LEU A 11 22.01 -2.91 12.11
N LEU A 12 21.16 -3.84 12.53
CA LEU A 12 20.64 -4.91 11.68
C LEU A 12 19.20 -4.62 11.28
N ILE A 13 18.93 -4.59 9.98
CA ILE A 13 17.60 -4.39 9.41
C ILE A 13 17.14 -5.71 8.78
N VAL A 14 16.03 -6.26 9.26
CA VAL A 14 15.42 -7.48 8.74
C VAL A 14 14.23 -7.12 7.87
N GLY A 15 14.34 -7.45 6.58
CA GLY A 15 13.45 -7.02 5.51
C GLY A 15 14.10 -5.95 4.64
N ASN A 16 13.91 -6.07 3.32
CA ASN A 16 14.45 -5.12 2.33
C ASN A 16 13.38 -4.58 1.38
N GLY A 17 12.15 -4.42 1.88
CA GLY A 17 11.04 -3.81 1.14
C GLY A 17 11.11 -2.28 1.12
N MET A 18 10.01 -1.65 0.69
CA MET A 18 9.91 -0.19 0.58
C MET A 18 10.17 0.54 1.89
N ALA A 19 9.68 0.00 3.02
CA ALA A 19 9.87 0.58 4.34
C ALA A 19 11.35 0.60 4.74
N ALA A 20 12.08 -0.52 4.58
CA ALA A 20 13.51 -0.58 4.84
C ALA A 20 14.30 0.35 3.91
N GLY A 21 13.95 0.37 2.62
CA GLY A 21 14.57 1.27 1.64
C GLY A 21 14.40 2.74 2.01
N ARG A 22 13.19 3.17 2.40
CA ARG A 22 12.94 4.54 2.87
C ARG A 22 13.66 4.84 4.17
N PHE A 23 13.67 3.91 5.11
CA PHE A 23 14.38 4.06 6.37
C PHE A 23 15.89 4.27 6.17
N LEU A 24 16.52 3.55 5.23
CA LEU A 24 17.91 3.77 4.85
C LEU A 24 18.14 5.18 4.28
N ASP A 25 17.24 5.70 3.45
CA ASP A 25 17.34 7.07 2.93
C ASP A 25 17.27 8.09 4.09
N GLU A 26 16.39 7.86 5.06
CA GLU A 26 16.25 8.74 6.21
C GLU A 26 17.47 8.67 7.15
N LEU A 27 18.09 7.50 7.31
CA LEU A 27 19.35 7.35 8.07
C LEU A 27 20.52 8.08 7.39
N ILE A 28 20.68 7.89 6.06
CA ILE A 28 21.75 8.52 5.29
C ILE A 28 21.60 10.04 5.31
N LYS A 29 20.38 10.54 5.18
CA LYS A 29 20.08 11.98 5.23
C LYS A 29 20.47 12.62 6.58
N ARG A 30 20.42 11.85 7.68
CA ARG A 30 20.69 12.35 9.03
C ARG A 30 22.15 12.17 9.48
N ASP A 31 22.67 11.06 9.43
CA ASP A 31 24.05 10.61 9.60
C ASP A 31 24.10 9.11 9.94
N ILE A 32 24.52 8.33 9.00
CA ILE A 32 24.68 6.87 9.16
C ILE A 32 26.06 6.48 9.72
N SER A 33 26.98 7.42 9.89
CA SER A 33 28.39 7.16 10.20
C SER A 33 28.60 6.46 11.54
N GLY A 34 27.67 6.65 12.50
CA GLY A 34 27.66 5.99 13.81
C GLY A 34 27.33 4.49 13.76
N PHE A 35 26.90 3.98 12.62
CA PHE A 35 26.42 2.61 12.48
C PHE A 35 27.25 1.75 11.52
N GLU A 36 27.38 0.46 11.87
CA GLU A 36 27.73 -0.62 10.94
C GLU A 36 26.42 -1.26 10.52
N VAL A 37 25.92 -0.90 9.30
CA VAL A 37 24.59 -1.29 8.85
C VAL A 37 24.64 -2.59 8.07
N THR A 38 23.81 -3.55 8.48
CA THR A 38 23.52 -4.78 7.72
C THR A 38 22.04 -4.84 7.41
N VAL A 39 21.70 -5.08 6.14
CA VAL A 39 20.32 -5.34 5.68
C VAL A 39 20.22 -6.78 5.21
N ILE A 40 19.20 -7.50 5.67
CA ILE A 40 18.92 -8.87 5.25
C ILE A 40 17.51 -8.96 4.66
N GLY A 41 17.39 -9.58 3.48
CA GLY A 41 16.12 -9.75 2.77
C GLY A 41 16.02 -11.12 2.11
N ASP A 42 14.82 -11.69 2.08
CA ASP A 42 14.51 -12.97 1.47
C ASP A 42 14.40 -12.92 -0.07
N GLU A 43 14.16 -11.73 -0.63
CA GLU A 43 14.24 -11.50 -2.07
C GLU A 43 15.70 -11.24 -2.49
N ARG A 44 16.07 -11.72 -3.69
CA ARG A 44 17.44 -11.55 -4.23
C ARG A 44 17.71 -10.14 -4.72
N GLN A 45 16.66 -9.45 -5.13
CA GLN A 45 16.74 -8.09 -5.63
C GLN A 45 16.93 -7.10 -4.48
N GLY A 46 17.53 -5.97 -4.77
CA GLY A 46 17.53 -4.83 -3.86
C GLY A 46 16.13 -4.23 -3.68
N SER A 47 16.01 -3.20 -2.86
CA SER A 47 14.70 -2.57 -2.60
C SER A 47 14.13 -1.96 -3.87
N TYR A 48 12.86 -2.28 -4.17
CA TYR A 48 12.12 -1.80 -5.33
C TYR A 48 10.77 -1.22 -4.94
N ASN A 49 10.23 -0.38 -5.82
CA ASN A 49 8.92 0.25 -5.63
C ASN A 49 7.78 -0.74 -5.97
N ARG A 50 7.14 -1.31 -4.93
CA ARG A 50 6.04 -2.27 -5.10
C ARG A 50 4.77 -1.67 -5.69
N ILE A 51 4.57 -0.35 -5.60
CA ILE A 51 3.45 0.34 -6.23
C ILE A 51 3.55 0.21 -7.76
N MET A 52 4.77 0.13 -8.28
CA MET A 52 5.04 0.00 -9.71
C MET A 52 4.89 -1.42 -10.26
N LEU A 53 4.52 -2.41 -9.43
CA LEU A 53 4.26 -3.78 -9.92
C LEU A 53 3.07 -3.83 -10.89
N SER A 54 2.05 -2.99 -10.67
CA SER A 54 0.89 -2.88 -11.57
C SER A 54 1.27 -2.31 -12.95
N PRO A 55 2.01 -1.19 -13.06
CA PRO A 55 2.62 -0.74 -14.32
C PRO A 55 3.50 -1.79 -15.00
N VAL A 56 4.29 -2.59 -14.24
CA VAL A 56 5.09 -3.69 -14.82
C VAL A 56 4.17 -4.77 -15.41
N LEU A 57 3.13 -5.18 -14.70
CA LEU A 57 2.16 -6.17 -15.20
C LEU A 57 1.44 -5.64 -16.45
N ALA A 58 1.07 -4.36 -16.46
CA ALA A 58 0.45 -3.69 -17.60
C ALA A 58 1.41 -3.54 -18.81
N GLY A 59 2.73 -3.57 -18.58
CA GLY A 59 3.75 -3.35 -19.60
C GLY A 59 4.03 -1.87 -19.85
N GLU A 60 3.67 -1.00 -18.93
CA GLU A 60 3.90 0.44 -18.96
C GLU A 60 5.33 0.80 -18.48
N THR A 61 5.96 -0.10 -17.74
CA THR A 61 7.36 0.02 -17.29
C THR A 61 7.99 -1.37 -17.18
N ASP A 62 9.31 -1.43 -17.01
CA ASP A 62 10.07 -2.65 -16.85
C ASP A 62 10.60 -2.86 -15.41
N VAL A 63 11.05 -4.08 -15.10
CA VAL A 63 11.56 -4.44 -13.76
C VAL A 63 12.79 -3.61 -13.36
N PRO A 64 13.82 -3.39 -14.21
CA PRO A 64 14.96 -2.56 -13.84
C PRO A 64 14.59 -1.14 -13.40
N ALA A 65 13.61 -0.52 -14.04
CA ALA A 65 13.20 0.86 -13.74
C ALA A 65 12.58 1.03 -12.35
N ILE A 66 12.02 -0.04 -11.77
CA ILE A 66 11.38 0.02 -10.45
C ILE A 66 12.33 -0.34 -9.30
N ILE A 67 13.54 -0.85 -9.60
CA ILE A 67 14.56 -1.18 -8.58
C ILE A 67 15.29 0.11 -8.18
N GLY A 68 14.84 0.74 -7.12
CA GLY A 68 15.43 1.99 -6.63
C GLY A 68 16.79 1.82 -5.96
N LYS A 69 17.08 0.64 -5.40
CA LYS A 69 18.33 0.35 -4.68
C LYS A 69 18.91 -0.99 -5.13
N PRO A 70 19.66 -1.01 -6.27
CA PRO A 70 20.38 -2.22 -6.70
C PRO A 70 21.52 -2.56 -5.71
N SER A 71 22.09 -3.76 -5.78
CA SER A 71 23.16 -4.21 -4.87
C SER A 71 24.37 -3.27 -4.83
N SER A 72 24.68 -2.60 -5.93
CA SER A 72 25.74 -1.55 -5.98
C SER A 72 25.43 -0.38 -5.05
N TRP A 73 24.16 0.03 -4.96
CA TRP A 73 23.72 1.14 -4.09
C TRP A 73 24.10 0.92 -2.63
N TYR A 74 23.97 -0.32 -2.11
CA TYR A 74 24.35 -0.68 -0.73
C TYR A 74 25.86 -0.67 -0.57
N ARG A 75 26.58 -1.33 -1.49
CA ARG A 75 28.05 -1.42 -1.46
C ARG A 75 28.70 -0.05 -1.48
N ASP A 76 28.25 0.85 -2.35
CA ASP A 76 28.81 2.19 -2.51
C ASP A 76 28.62 3.08 -1.27
N ARG A 77 27.70 2.66 -0.35
CA ARG A 77 27.43 3.32 0.93
C ARG A 77 27.96 2.57 2.15
N GLY A 78 28.75 1.52 1.94
CA GLY A 78 29.30 0.71 3.03
C GLY A 78 28.25 -0.09 3.81
N ILE A 79 27.07 -0.31 3.22
CA ILE A 79 25.99 -1.09 3.82
C ILE A 79 26.14 -2.55 3.38
N ARG A 80 26.21 -3.47 4.32
CA ARG A 80 26.23 -4.90 4.03
C ARG A 80 24.83 -5.36 3.66
N PHE A 81 24.62 -5.81 2.42
CA PHE A 81 23.35 -6.38 1.97
C PHE A 81 23.44 -7.91 1.83
N VAL A 82 22.64 -8.63 2.61
CA VAL A 82 22.50 -10.10 2.60
C VAL A 82 21.18 -10.44 1.92
N SER A 83 21.25 -10.76 0.63
CA SER A 83 20.08 -10.99 -0.23
C SER A 83 19.74 -12.48 -0.36
N GLY A 84 18.45 -12.79 -0.54
CA GLY A 84 17.95 -14.16 -0.73
C GLY A 84 18.02 -15.03 0.52
N VAL A 85 18.17 -14.43 1.70
CA VAL A 85 18.30 -15.13 2.99
C VAL A 85 17.18 -14.70 3.94
N GLN A 86 16.48 -15.67 4.49
CA GLN A 86 15.41 -15.45 5.45
C GLN A 86 15.94 -15.48 6.89
N VAL A 87 15.47 -14.59 7.74
CA VAL A 87 15.65 -14.69 9.19
C VAL A 87 14.60 -15.66 9.76
N LYS A 88 15.05 -16.65 10.53
CA LYS A 88 14.22 -17.71 11.11
C LYS A 88 13.88 -17.47 12.57
N ALA A 89 14.80 -16.86 13.33
CA ALA A 89 14.60 -16.59 14.75
C ALA A 89 15.37 -15.33 15.18
N ILE A 90 14.90 -14.71 16.26
CA ILE A 90 15.60 -13.64 16.98
C ILE A 90 15.94 -14.18 18.37
N GLU A 91 17.23 -14.27 18.65
CA GLU A 91 17.79 -14.69 19.94
C GLU A 91 18.10 -13.43 20.77
N ARG A 92 17.10 -12.91 21.50
CA ARG A 92 17.16 -11.59 22.17
C ARG A 92 18.25 -11.47 23.21
N GLU A 93 18.44 -12.51 24.05
CA GLU A 93 19.47 -12.51 25.10
C GLU A 93 20.90 -12.43 24.51
N GLN A 94 21.12 -13.10 23.37
CA GLN A 94 22.41 -13.09 22.65
C GLN A 94 22.54 -11.89 21.71
N LYS A 95 21.50 -11.08 21.54
CA LYS A 95 21.39 -10.00 20.55
C LYS A 95 21.83 -10.45 19.17
N CYS A 96 21.27 -11.54 18.65
CA CYS A 96 21.52 -12.00 17.30
C CYS A 96 20.27 -12.55 16.63
N VAL A 97 20.30 -12.64 15.31
CA VAL A 97 19.31 -13.34 14.51
C VAL A 97 19.90 -14.59 13.90
N LEU A 98 19.08 -15.65 13.81
CA LEU A 98 19.43 -16.90 13.12
C LEU A 98 18.86 -16.86 11.71
N THR A 99 19.69 -17.09 10.70
CA THR A 99 19.30 -17.11 9.30
C THR A 99 18.88 -18.51 8.82
N SER A 100 18.22 -18.59 7.66
CA SER A 100 17.88 -19.86 6.99
C SER A 100 19.11 -20.70 6.59
N GLU A 101 20.29 -20.09 6.55
CA GLU A 101 21.57 -20.76 6.26
C GLU A 101 22.30 -21.22 7.53
N GLY A 102 21.69 -21.00 8.71
CA GLY A 102 22.31 -21.36 10.01
C GLY A 102 23.28 -20.31 10.56
N ASN A 103 23.48 -19.19 9.86
CA ASN A 103 24.38 -18.12 10.31
C ASN A 103 23.71 -17.28 11.42
N ARG A 104 24.52 -16.83 12.41
CA ARG A 104 24.13 -15.88 13.43
C ARG A 104 24.69 -14.50 13.13
N LEU A 105 23.82 -13.50 13.01
CA LEU A 105 24.20 -12.09 12.81
C LEU A 105 23.89 -11.31 14.10
N ARG A 106 24.92 -10.73 14.70
CA ARG A 106 24.80 -9.93 15.93
C ARG A 106 24.33 -8.51 15.63
N TYR A 107 23.61 -7.90 16.57
CA TYR A 107 23.17 -6.51 16.52
C TYR A 107 23.31 -5.83 17.89
N ASP A 108 23.54 -4.52 17.87
CA ASP A 108 23.33 -3.64 19.01
C ASP A 108 21.92 -3.09 18.97
N HIS A 109 21.38 -2.82 17.75
CA HIS A 109 19.99 -2.45 17.49
C HIS A 109 19.43 -3.22 16.29
N LEU A 110 18.24 -3.78 16.45
CA LEU A 110 17.52 -4.52 15.42
C LEU A 110 16.30 -3.73 14.94
N VAL A 111 16.10 -3.66 13.61
CA VAL A 111 14.90 -3.09 13.00
C VAL A 111 14.15 -4.16 12.22
N LEU A 112 12.91 -4.44 12.60
CA LEU A 112 12.01 -5.32 11.87
C LEU A 112 11.23 -4.52 10.82
N ALA A 113 11.51 -4.81 9.54
CA ALA A 113 10.84 -4.23 8.38
C ALA A 113 10.33 -5.32 7.44
N VAL A 114 9.81 -6.41 8.02
CA VAL A 114 9.45 -7.65 7.33
C VAL A 114 8.13 -7.57 6.54
N GLY A 115 7.44 -6.43 6.60
CA GLY A 115 6.25 -6.15 5.80
C GLY A 115 5.07 -7.08 6.10
N SER A 116 4.33 -7.43 5.07
CA SER A 116 3.14 -8.26 5.16
C SER A 116 3.12 -9.31 4.03
N ARG A 117 2.22 -10.28 4.16
CA ARG A 117 1.92 -11.29 3.14
C ARG A 117 0.48 -11.13 2.63
N PRO A 118 0.15 -11.67 1.45
CA PRO A 118 -1.23 -11.73 0.97
C PRO A 118 -2.14 -12.43 1.97
N ALA A 119 -3.33 -11.89 2.17
CA ALA A 119 -4.35 -12.51 3.01
C ALA A 119 -4.88 -13.78 2.33
N LYS A 120 -5.08 -14.83 3.12
CA LYS A 120 -5.77 -16.04 2.67
C LYS A 120 -7.27 -15.79 2.65
N ILE A 121 -7.98 -16.45 1.74
CA ILE A 121 -9.44 -16.47 1.70
C ILE A 121 -9.97 -17.79 2.28
N PRO A 122 -11.20 -17.86 2.77
CA PRO A 122 -11.81 -19.09 3.27
C PRO A 122 -12.38 -19.95 2.13
N ALA A 123 -11.55 -20.29 1.13
CA ALA A 123 -11.92 -21.12 -0.01
C ALA A 123 -11.09 -22.41 -0.01
N GLU A 124 -11.70 -23.52 -0.45
CA GLU A 124 -11.03 -24.80 -0.59
C GLU A 124 -10.10 -24.80 -1.82
N ASN A 125 -9.08 -25.66 -1.78
CA ASN A 125 -8.16 -25.94 -2.89
C ASN A 125 -7.32 -24.75 -3.38
N GLN A 126 -6.99 -23.79 -2.49
CA GLN A 126 -6.13 -22.65 -2.84
C GLN A 126 -4.69 -23.03 -3.23
N GLN A 127 -4.30 -24.28 -3.02
CA GLN A 127 -2.97 -24.80 -3.33
C GLN A 127 -2.81 -25.23 -4.80
N LEU A 128 -3.89 -25.22 -5.58
CA LEU A 128 -3.82 -25.58 -7.00
C LEU A 128 -2.87 -24.65 -7.76
N ASP A 129 -2.17 -25.22 -8.74
CA ASP A 129 -1.33 -24.43 -9.64
C ASP A 129 -2.18 -23.39 -10.41
N ASN A 130 -1.56 -22.27 -10.76
CA ASN A 130 -2.19 -21.13 -11.42
C ASN A 130 -3.11 -20.28 -10.53
N ILE A 131 -3.03 -20.45 -9.20
CA ILE A 131 -3.58 -19.52 -8.23
C ILE A 131 -2.42 -18.72 -7.64
N TYR A 132 -2.42 -17.41 -7.83
CA TYR A 132 -1.32 -16.52 -7.45
C TYR A 132 -1.80 -15.38 -6.58
N SER A 133 -0.88 -14.81 -5.82
CA SER A 133 -1.01 -13.48 -5.25
C SER A 133 -0.47 -12.44 -6.24
N PHE A 134 -0.65 -11.15 -5.88
CA PHE A 134 -0.06 -10.04 -6.62
C PHE A 134 0.64 -9.10 -5.64
N ARG A 135 1.92 -9.38 -5.32
CA ARG A 135 2.65 -8.62 -4.30
C ARG A 135 4.15 -8.49 -4.53
N THR A 136 4.75 -9.43 -5.25
CA THR A 136 6.20 -9.48 -5.47
C THR A 136 6.53 -9.49 -6.95
N LEU A 137 7.79 -9.19 -7.29
CA LEU A 137 8.30 -9.35 -8.67
C LEU A 137 8.12 -10.78 -9.17
N ARG A 138 8.26 -11.79 -8.28
CA ARG A 138 8.02 -13.19 -8.63
C ARG A 138 6.57 -13.46 -9.01
N ASP A 139 5.62 -12.80 -8.34
CA ASP A 139 4.20 -12.93 -8.70
C ASP A 139 3.94 -12.33 -10.08
N VAL A 140 4.47 -11.14 -10.34
CA VAL A 140 4.36 -10.48 -11.67
C VAL A 140 4.96 -11.35 -12.78
N ASP A 141 6.15 -11.90 -12.57
CA ASP A 141 6.81 -12.78 -13.55
C ASP A 141 5.95 -14.00 -13.87
N ARG A 142 5.39 -14.65 -12.84
CA ARG A 142 4.47 -15.79 -13.02
C ARG A 142 3.22 -15.41 -13.80
N LEU A 143 2.61 -14.27 -13.49
CA LEU A 143 1.42 -13.77 -14.18
C LEU A 143 1.72 -13.45 -15.65
N LEU A 144 2.82 -12.78 -15.94
CA LEU A 144 3.26 -12.46 -17.30
C LEU A 144 3.54 -13.73 -18.11
N ASN A 145 4.18 -14.73 -17.54
CA ASN A 145 4.45 -16.00 -18.21
C ASN A 145 3.16 -16.74 -18.54
N LYS A 146 2.16 -16.72 -17.64
CA LYS A 146 0.86 -17.35 -17.90
C LYS A 146 0.03 -16.56 -18.90
N ALA A 147 0.06 -15.24 -18.89
CA ALA A 147 -0.61 -14.41 -19.88
C ALA A 147 -0.09 -14.71 -21.30
N ARG A 148 1.23 -14.77 -21.50
CA ARG A 148 1.86 -15.14 -22.79
C ARG A 148 1.47 -16.53 -23.26
N PHE A 149 1.42 -17.51 -22.35
CA PHE A 149 0.99 -18.87 -22.68
C PHE A 149 -0.46 -18.91 -23.18
N HIS A 150 -1.34 -18.12 -22.58
CA HIS A 150 -2.75 -18.00 -22.95
C HIS A 150 -2.94 -17.41 -24.35
N GLU A 151 -2.15 -16.41 -24.71
CA GLU A 151 -2.16 -15.77 -26.02
C GLU A 151 -1.84 -16.79 -27.14
N MET A 152 -0.91 -17.72 -26.89
CA MET A 152 -0.47 -18.69 -27.90
C MET A 152 -1.40 -19.92 -28.06
N HIS A 153 -2.20 -20.30 -27.07
CA HIS A 153 -2.92 -21.59 -27.05
C HIS A 153 -4.45 -21.50 -27.12
N GLY A 154 -5.01 -20.32 -27.39
CA GLY A 154 -6.44 -20.13 -27.63
C GLY A 154 -7.35 -20.25 -26.41
N ARG A 155 -8.55 -19.72 -26.56
CA ARG A 155 -9.55 -19.51 -25.49
C ARG A 155 -10.59 -20.65 -25.49
N LYS A 156 -10.75 -21.34 -24.35
CA LYS A 156 -11.80 -22.37 -24.15
C LYS A 156 -12.43 -22.31 -22.75
N THR A 157 -12.53 -21.10 -22.16
CA THR A 157 -13.07 -20.93 -20.80
C THR A 157 -13.99 -19.70 -20.75
N ASP A 158 -14.90 -19.61 -19.77
CA ASP A 158 -15.82 -18.48 -19.60
C ASP A 158 -15.04 -17.19 -19.35
N THR A 159 -14.00 -17.28 -18.55
CA THR A 159 -13.01 -16.21 -18.36
C THR A 159 -11.59 -16.78 -18.46
N ASP A 160 -10.64 -15.96 -18.86
CA ASP A 160 -9.23 -16.37 -18.92
C ASP A 160 -8.58 -16.25 -17.53
N ALA A 161 -8.92 -15.17 -16.80
CA ALA A 161 -8.42 -14.89 -15.46
C ALA A 161 -9.54 -14.47 -14.49
N LEU A 162 -9.56 -15.08 -13.31
CA LEU A 162 -10.39 -14.69 -12.19
C LEU A 162 -9.56 -13.86 -11.22
N VAL A 163 -10.02 -12.64 -10.88
CA VAL A 163 -9.39 -11.81 -9.84
C VAL A 163 -10.31 -11.73 -8.64
N ILE A 164 -9.81 -12.05 -7.45
CA ILE A 164 -10.58 -12.02 -6.20
C ILE A 164 -10.17 -10.81 -5.38
N GLY A 165 -11.11 -9.85 -5.23
CA GLY A 165 -10.93 -8.64 -4.44
C GLY A 165 -11.07 -7.37 -5.25
N GLY A 166 -12.11 -6.56 -4.95
CA GLY A 166 -12.42 -5.27 -5.58
C GLY A 166 -11.74 -4.07 -4.91
N GLY A 167 -10.63 -4.30 -4.21
CA GLY A 167 -9.74 -3.25 -3.70
C GLY A 167 -8.74 -2.79 -4.76
N LEU A 168 -7.89 -1.80 -4.39
CA LEU A 168 -6.90 -1.18 -5.29
C LEU A 168 -6.08 -2.18 -6.08
N LEU A 169 -5.41 -3.07 -5.36
CA LEU A 169 -4.48 -4.04 -5.94
C LEU A 169 -5.19 -5.04 -6.86
N GLY A 170 -6.42 -5.44 -6.53
CA GLY A 170 -7.21 -6.33 -7.37
C GLY A 170 -7.65 -5.68 -8.67
N LEU A 171 -8.08 -4.42 -8.61
CA LEU A 171 -8.45 -3.64 -9.80
C LEU A 171 -7.27 -3.42 -10.73
N GLU A 172 -6.10 -3.09 -10.16
CA GLU A 172 -4.86 -2.93 -10.92
C GLU A 172 -4.41 -4.25 -11.56
N ALA A 173 -4.48 -5.37 -10.83
CA ALA A 173 -4.16 -6.68 -11.37
C ALA A 173 -5.12 -7.07 -12.51
N ALA A 174 -6.43 -6.85 -12.33
CA ALA A 174 -7.44 -7.11 -13.35
C ALA A 174 -7.18 -6.31 -14.62
N TYR A 175 -6.90 -5.02 -14.47
CA TYR A 175 -6.57 -4.15 -15.61
C TYR A 175 -5.29 -4.55 -16.31
N GLY A 176 -4.21 -4.82 -15.56
CA GLY A 176 -2.94 -5.27 -16.13
C GLY A 176 -3.10 -6.55 -16.94
N LEU A 177 -3.90 -7.52 -16.46
CA LEU A 177 -4.21 -8.75 -17.19
C LEU A 177 -5.09 -8.49 -18.42
N ALA A 178 -6.07 -7.59 -18.33
CA ALA A 178 -6.91 -7.20 -19.47
C ALA A 178 -6.07 -6.53 -20.58
N LEU A 179 -5.09 -5.69 -20.23
CA LEU A 179 -4.14 -5.10 -21.20
C LEU A 179 -3.26 -6.15 -21.88
N LYS A 180 -3.07 -7.35 -21.28
CA LYS A 180 -2.41 -8.51 -21.91
C LYS A 180 -3.38 -9.35 -22.75
N GLY A 181 -4.58 -8.86 -23.02
CA GLY A 181 -5.57 -9.51 -23.89
C GLY A 181 -6.38 -10.61 -23.22
N LEU A 182 -6.30 -10.80 -21.88
CA LEU A 182 -7.11 -11.78 -21.18
C LEU A 182 -8.52 -11.22 -20.94
N ARG A 183 -9.54 -12.08 -21.03
CA ARG A 183 -10.86 -11.77 -20.47
C ARG A 183 -10.79 -11.96 -18.97
N VAL A 184 -11.10 -10.92 -18.22
CA VAL A 184 -10.96 -10.90 -16.78
C VAL A 184 -12.32 -10.79 -16.11
N THR A 185 -12.59 -11.69 -15.17
CA THR A 185 -13.74 -11.54 -14.25
C THR A 185 -13.19 -11.22 -12.85
N LEU A 186 -13.65 -10.11 -12.28
CA LEU A 186 -13.32 -9.75 -10.90
C LEU A 186 -14.49 -10.03 -9.98
N VAL A 187 -14.26 -10.83 -8.94
CA VAL A 187 -15.24 -11.10 -7.88
C VAL A 187 -14.96 -10.27 -6.63
N HIS A 188 -16.00 -9.69 -6.05
CA HIS A 188 -15.90 -8.94 -4.83
C HIS A 188 -17.08 -9.21 -3.89
N ARG A 189 -16.77 -9.46 -2.60
CA ARG A 189 -17.77 -9.78 -1.58
C ARG A 189 -18.73 -8.65 -1.26
N SER A 190 -18.30 -7.40 -1.47
CA SER A 190 -19.16 -6.23 -1.25
C SER A 190 -19.92 -5.84 -2.52
N GLY A 191 -21.01 -5.08 -2.35
CA GLY A 191 -21.89 -4.67 -3.44
C GLY A 191 -21.30 -3.62 -4.38
N TRP A 192 -20.15 -3.03 -4.06
CA TRP A 192 -19.45 -2.05 -4.92
C TRP A 192 -17.92 -2.11 -4.72
N LEU A 193 -17.22 -1.59 -5.71
CA LEU A 193 -15.74 -1.55 -5.76
C LEU A 193 -15.19 -0.49 -4.80
N LEU A 194 -13.97 -0.73 -4.28
CA LEU A 194 -13.29 0.16 -3.34
C LEU A 194 -14.16 0.54 -2.14
N ASN A 195 -14.91 -0.41 -1.60
CA ASN A 195 -15.90 -0.22 -0.54
C ASN A 195 -15.36 0.33 0.80
N ARG A 196 -14.04 0.54 0.90
CA ARG A 196 -13.37 1.21 2.02
C ARG A 196 -12.96 2.65 1.72
N GLN A 197 -13.17 3.11 0.48
CA GLN A 197 -12.79 4.44 0.00
C GLN A 197 -13.95 5.15 -0.70
N LEU A 198 -14.90 4.42 -1.25
CA LEU A 198 -15.97 4.94 -2.07
C LEU A 198 -17.34 4.59 -1.50
N ASP A 199 -18.30 5.44 -1.76
CA ASP A 199 -19.71 5.09 -1.62
C ASP A 199 -20.22 4.25 -2.81
N PRO A 200 -21.43 3.66 -2.74
CA PRO A 200 -21.99 2.82 -3.81
C PRO A 200 -22.07 3.52 -5.16
N THR A 201 -22.38 4.82 -5.20
CA THR A 201 -22.50 5.60 -6.44
C THR A 201 -21.16 5.76 -7.12
N ALA A 202 -20.13 6.20 -6.38
CA ALA A 202 -18.76 6.30 -6.87
C ALA A 202 -18.22 4.94 -7.33
N GLY A 203 -18.46 3.87 -6.56
CA GLY A 203 -18.12 2.49 -6.94
C GLY A 203 -18.79 2.06 -8.25
N GLY A 204 -20.03 2.51 -8.51
CA GLY A 204 -20.74 2.29 -9.76
C GLY A 204 -20.09 2.99 -10.96
N TYR A 205 -19.65 4.25 -10.80
CA TYR A 205 -18.87 4.96 -11.84
C TYR A 205 -17.59 4.23 -12.18
N LEU A 206 -16.84 3.81 -11.16
CA LEU A 206 -15.59 3.05 -11.36
C LEU A 206 -15.87 1.73 -12.07
N LYS A 207 -16.91 0.99 -11.68
CA LYS A 207 -17.31 -0.28 -12.32
C LYS A 207 -17.59 -0.06 -13.81
N ARG A 208 -18.46 0.90 -14.20
CA ARG A 208 -18.76 1.19 -15.61
C ARG A 208 -17.51 1.52 -16.43
N ALA A 209 -16.60 2.32 -15.85
CA ALA A 209 -15.36 2.68 -16.53
C ALA A 209 -14.43 1.47 -16.77
N LEU A 210 -14.47 0.47 -15.89
CA LEU A 210 -13.66 -0.75 -16.01
C LEU A 210 -14.35 -1.81 -16.90
N GLU A 211 -15.68 -1.88 -16.92
CA GLU A 211 -16.44 -2.70 -17.87
C GLU A 211 -16.13 -2.31 -19.31
N ALA A 212 -16.01 -1.01 -19.58
CA ALA A 212 -15.57 -0.49 -20.88
C ALA A 212 -14.14 -0.95 -21.29
N LYS A 213 -13.38 -1.56 -20.36
CA LYS A 213 -12.04 -2.12 -20.57
C LYS A 213 -12.02 -3.65 -20.57
N ASN A 214 -13.16 -4.28 -20.83
CA ASN A 214 -13.34 -5.74 -20.89
C ASN A 214 -13.04 -6.46 -19.57
N ILE A 215 -13.42 -5.85 -18.45
CA ILE A 215 -13.37 -6.48 -17.14
C ILE A 215 -14.82 -6.72 -16.67
N ASP A 216 -15.20 -7.98 -16.48
CA ASP A 216 -16.48 -8.37 -15.94
C ASP A 216 -16.44 -8.38 -14.40
N PHE A 217 -17.60 -8.16 -13.76
CA PHE A 217 -17.72 -8.09 -12.31
C PHE A 217 -18.79 -9.02 -11.76
N ILE A 218 -18.41 -9.75 -10.70
CA ILE A 218 -19.33 -10.48 -9.82
C ILE A 218 -19.23 -9.80 -8.45
N LEU A 219 -20.24 -9.03 -8.08
CA LEU A 219 -20.33 -8.33 -6.80
C LEU A 219 -21.23 -9.07 -5.84
N SER A 220 -21.06 -8.84 -4.54
CA SER A 220 -21.82 -9.49 -3.45
C SER A 220 -21.71 -11.01 -3.47
N ASP A 221 -20.55 -11.54 -3.91
CA ASP A 221 -20.31 -12.97 -3.93
C ASP A 221 -18.86 -13.31 -3.53
N GLU A 222 -18.64 -14.55 -3.15
CA GLU A 222 -17.33 -15.05 -2.70
C GLU A 222 -17.06 -16.43 -3.27
N VAL A 223 -15.79 -16.70 -3.61
CA VAL A 223 -15.35 -18.05 -3.98
C VAL A 223 -15.37 -18.94 -2.73
N SER A 224 -16.03 -20.07 -2.83
CA SER A 224 -16.09 -21.11 -1.80
C SER A 224 -15.08 -22.22 -2.03
N ARG A 225 -14.85 -22.59 -3.30
CA ARG A 225 -13.95 -23.67 -3.68
C ARG A 225 -13.33 -23.42 -5.05
N PHE A 226 -12.08 -23.80 -5.23
CA PHE A 226 -11.45 -23.90 -6.56
C PHE A 226 -11.57 -25.32 -7.09
N THR A 227 -11.81 -25.45 -8.39
CA THR A 227 -11.96 -26.73 -9.08
C THR A 227 -10.71 -27.06 -9.89
N GLY A 228 -10.38 -28.36 -9.95
CA GLY A 228 -9.20 -28.90 -10.60
C GLY A 228 -8.57 -30.02 -9.79
N THR A 229 -7.57 -30.73 -10.35
CA THR A 229 -6.82 -31.79 -9.67
C THR A 229 -5.41 -31.32 -9.28
N HIS A 230 -4.65 -30.81 -10.22
CA HIS A 230 -3.31 -30.23 -10.03
C HIS A 230 -3.30 -28.75 -10.39
N GLU A 231 -3.97 -28.39 -11.46
CA GLU A 231 -4.09 -27.02 -11.95
C GLU A 231 -5.53 -26.53 -11.81
N LEU A 232 -5.66 -25.22 -11.66
CA LEU A 232 -6.95 -24.52 -11.65
C LEU A 232 -7.71 -24.76 -12.95
N LYS A 233 -8.99 -25.15 -12.84
CA LYS A 233 -9.94 -25.23 -13.95
C LYS A 233 -11.12 -24.29 -13.79
N GLY A 234 -11.42 -23.82 -12.58
CA GLY A 234 -12.52 -22.94 -12.30
C GLY A 234 -12.69 -22.66 -10.81
N ALA A 235 -13.79 -22.01 -10.49
CA ALA A 235 -14.18 -21.68 -9.13
C ALA A 235 -15.69 -21.84 -8.95
N GLU A 236 -16.09 -22.29 -7.76
CA GLU A 236 -17.46 -22.33 -7.27
C GLU A 236 -17.64 -21.18 -6.26
N PHE A 237 -18.79 -20.56 -6.32
CA PHE A 237 -19.12 -19.40 -5.48
C PHE A 237 -20.14 -19.78 -4.41
N LYS A 238 -20.23 -18.98 -3.35
CA LYS A 238 -21.23 -19.17 -2.28
C LYS A 238 -22.67 -19.06 -2.79
N SER A 239 -22.89 -18.33 -3.86
CA SER A 239 -24.20 -18.21 -4.53
C SER A 239 -24.63 -19.48 -5.27
N GLY A 240 -23.76 -20.47 -5.42
CA GLY A 240 -23.95 -21.67 -6.26
C GLY A 240 -23.57 -21.46 -7.73
N ARG A 241 -23.10 -20.27 -8.11
CA ARG A 241 -22.51 -20.01 -9.44
C ARG A 241 -21.22 -20.81 -9.62
N GLU A 242 -20.96 -21.22 -10.84
CA GLU A 242 -19.69 -21.80 -11.27
C GLU A 242 -19.07 -20.95 -12.38
N LEU A 243 -17.76 -20.88 -12.44
CA LEU A 243 -17.03 -20.17 -13.48
C LEU A 243 -15.78 -20.95 -13.87
N SER A 244 -15.61 -21.24 -15.15
CA SER A 244 -14.38 -21.86 -15.65
C SER A 244 -13.30 -20.80 -15.86
N CYS A 245 -12.09 -21.04 -15.34
CA CYS A 245 -10.93 -20.17 -15.51
C CYS A 245 -9.63 -20.98 -15.38
N LYS A 246 -8.54 -20.48 -15.96
CA LYS A 246 -7.22 -21.12 -15.91
C LYS A 246 -6.17 -20.35 -15.12
N LEU A 247 -6.50 -19.15 -14.69
CA LEU A 247 -5.65 -18.27 -13.91
C LEU A 247 -6.49 -17.62 -12.82
N CYS A 248 -5.99 -17.57 -11.59
CA CYS A 248 -6.61 -16.83 -10.51
C CYS A 248 -5.59 -15.93 -9.80
N VAL A 249 -6.01 -14.70 -9.47
CA VAL A 249 -5.25 -13.77 -8.65
C VAL A 249 -6.03 -13.44 -7.38
N ILE A 250 -5.46 -13.74 -6.21
CA ILE A 250 -6.06 -13.40 -4.92
C ILE A 250 -5.45 -12.07 -4.43
N ALA A 251 -6.29 -11.03 -4.38
CA ALA A 251 -5.93 -9.67 -4.00
C ALA A 251 -6.91 -9.07 -2.94
N THR A 252 -7.20 -9.86 -1.89
CA THR A 252 -8.22 -9.54 -0.86
C THR A 252 -7.67 -8.75 0.33
N GLY A 253 -6.42 -8.31 0.26
CA GLY A 253 -5.73 -7.56 1.30
C GLY A 253 -4.47 -8.25 1.79
N ILE A 254 -3.96 -7.79 2.93
CA ILE A 254 -2.67 -8.19 3.49
C ILE A 254 -2.81 -8.63 4.95
N THR A 255 -1.87 -9.47 5.38
CA THR A 255 -1.70 -9.85 6.79
C THR A 255 -0.28 -9.47 7.22
N PRO A 256 -0.09 -8.67 8.29
CA PRO A 256 1.23 -8.34 8.82
C PRO A 256 2.08 -9.58 9.13
N ASN A 257 3.37 -9.54 8.80
CA ASN A 257 4.33 -10.59 9.14
C ASN A 257 4.82 -10.38 10.57
N LYS A 258 4.04 -10.81 11.54
CA LYS A 258 4.29 -10.64 12.96
C LYS A 258 5.01 -11.81 13.62
N GLU A 259 5.01 -12.96 12.96
CA GLU A 259 5.39 -14.26 13.57
C GLU A 259 6.83 -14.25 14.09
N LEU A 260 7.76 -13.65 13.34
CA LEU A 260 9.16 -13.55 13.74
C LEU A 260 9.33 -12.78 15.07
N GLY A 261 8.62 -11.65 15.21
CA GLY A 261 8.64 -10.84 16.43
C GLY A 261 7.95 -11.52 17.60
N LEU A 262 6.76 -12.07 17.38
CA LEU A 262 5.99 -12.73 18.44
C LEU A 262 6.68 -14.01 18.95
N ALA A 263 7.28 -14.80 18.06
CA ALA A 263 8.05 -15.99 18.44
C ALA A 263 9.29 -15.62 19.30
N ALA A 264 9.82 -14.43 19.15
CA ALA A 264 10.88 -13.90 20.00
C ALA A 264 10.36 -13.26 21.31
N GLY A 265 9.05 -13.33 21.60
CA GLY A 265 8.44 -12.79 22.82
C GLY A 265 8.19 -11.27 22.77
N LEU A 266 8.17 -10.64 21.58
CA LEU A 266 7.71 -9.27 21.43
C LEU A 266 6.18 -9.22 21.55
N LYS A 267 5.65 -8.10 22.06
CA LYS A 267 4.20 -7.89 22.17
C LYS A 267 3.58 -7.57 20.81
N GLY A 268 2.30 -7.91 20.64
CA GLY A 268 1.48 -7.58 19.47
C GLY A 268 0.33 -8.57 19.29
N GLU A 269 -0.71 -8.17 18.57
CA GLU A 269 -1.87 -9.00 18.24
C GLU A 269 -2.08 -9.10 16.73
N ARG A 270 -2.29 -7.98 16.06
CA ARG A 270 -2.47 -7.88 14.61
C ARG A 270 -1.15 -7.68 13.87
N GLY A 271 -0.16 -7.11 14.54
CA GLY A 271 1.19 -6.83 14.07
C GLY A 271 2.19 -6.93 15.22
N VAL A 272 3.42 -6.49 15.01
CA VAL A 272 4.39 -6.26 16.09
C VAL A 272 4.05 -4.91 16.74
N ALA A 273 3.67 -4.92 18.01
CA ALA A 273 3.27 -3.71 18.73
C ALA A 273 4.45 -2.75 18.90
N VAL A 274 4.25 -1.48 18.54
CA VAL A 274 5.22 -0.41 18.73
C VAL A 274 4.59 0.77 19.46
N ASN A 275 5.44 1.54 20.14
CA ASN A 275 5.04 2.83 20.70
C ASN A 275 5.16 3.97 19.67
N ALA A 276 4.84 5.20 20.07
CA ALA A 276 4.91 6.38 19.20
C ALA A 276 6.33 6.66 18.64
N PHE A 277 7.36 5.99 19.14
CA PHE A 277 8.75 6.15 18.69
C PHE A 277 9.26 4.93 17.92
N MET A 278 8.35 4.08 17.45
CA MET A 278 8.66 2.83 16.73
C MET A 278 9.50 1.84 17.56
N ALA A 279 9.50 1.92 18.89
CA ALA A 279 10.11 0.95 19.77
C ALA A 279 9.12 -0.18 20.07
N THR A 280 9.60 -1.43 20.05
CA THR A 280 8.84 -2.60 20.49
C THR A 280 8.85 -2.74 22.02
N SER A 281 8.41 -3.87 22.55
CA SER A 281 8.54 -4.21 23.97
C SER A 281 9.99 -4.52 24.39
N ASP A 282 10.95 -4.52 23.48
CA ASP A 282 12.38 -4.67 23.71
C ASP A 282 13.09 -3.39 23.22
N GLU A 283 13.83 -2.72 24.10
CA GLU A 283 14.48 -1.43 23.81
C GLU A 283 15.52 -1.50 22.70
N SER A 284 16.14 -2.68 22.49
CA SER A 284 17.10 -2.92 21.42
C SER A 284 16.46 -3.30 20.09
N ILE A 285 15.11 -3.43 20.05
CA ILE A 285 14.36 -3.84 18.86
C ILE A 285 13.31 -2.79 18.52
N SER A 286 13.35 -2.32 17.27
CA SER A 286 12.32 -1.46 16.67
C SER A 286 11.61 -2.19 15.55
N ALA A 287 10.42 -1.72 15.18
CA ALA A 287 9.75 -2.21 13.98
C ALA A 287 9.11 -1.06 13.22
N LEU A 288 9.00 -1.20 11.89
CA LEU A 288 8.35 -0.24 10.99
C LEU A 288 7.74 -0.94 9.77
N GLY A 289 6.86 -0.25 9.09
CA GLY A 289 6.20 -0.76 7.89
C GLY A 289 4.92 -1.53 8.18
N GLU A 290 4.52 -2.37 7.22
CA GLU A 290 3.25 -3.12 7.31
C GLU A 290 3.24 -4.24 8.36
N CYS A 291 4.38 -4.57 8.96
CA CYS A 291 4.44 -5.58 10.01
C CYS A 291 4.07 -5.05 11.40
N VAL A 292 3.94 -3.74 11.56
CA VAL A 292 3.68 -3.13 12.87
C VAL A 292 2.20 -2.96 13.17
N GLU A 293 1.93 -2.89 14.48
CA GLU A 293 0.67 -2.50 15.07
C GLU A 293 0.92 -1.31 16.00
N PHE A 294 0.17 -0.22 15.79
CA PHE A 294 0.23 0.97 16.61
C PHE A 294 -1.18 1.35 17.08
N LYS A 295 -1.42 1.33 18.39
CA LYS A 295 -2.73 1.61 19.00
C LYS A 295 -3.88 0.75 18.41
N GLY A 296 -3.59 -0.51 18.04
CA GLY A 296 -4.55 -1.43 17.42
C GLY A 296 -4.66 -1.30 15.89
N ASP A 297 -4.09 -0.26 15.28
CA ASP A 297 -4.08 -0.08 13.82
C ASP A 297 -2.92 -0.81 13.16
N THR A 298 -3.16 -1.28 11.93
CA THR A 298 -2.16 -1.83 11.01
C THR A 298 -2.12 -1.01 9.72
N PHE A 299 -1.00 -1.04 9.00
CA PHE A 299 -0.72 -0.13 7.90
C PHE A 299 -0.68 -0.85 6.57
N GLY A 300 -1.21 -0.23 5.53
CA GLY A 300 -1.17 -0.73 4.15
C GLY A 300 -0.94 0.38 3.12
N LEU A 301 -0.86 1.64 3.58
CA LEU A 301 -0.52 2.80 2.76
C LEU A 301 0.91 3.25 3.07
N VAL A 302 1.57 3.84 2.08
CA VAL A 302 2.99 4.22 2.19
C VAL A 302 3.21 5.46 3.06
N GLU A 303 2.29 6.42 3.04
CA GLU A 303 2.49 7.72 3.72
C GLU A 303 2.70 7.57 5.24
N PRO A 304 1.85 6.83 6.00
CA PRO A 304 2.11 6.59 7.41
C PRO A 304 3.44 5.86 7.65
N ILE A 305 3.83 4.94 6.75
CA ILE A 305 5.09 4.20 6.85
C ILE A 305 6.29 5.14 6.66
N TRP A 306 6.19 6.15 5.80
CA TRP A 306 7.24 7.17 5.63
C TRP A 306 7.45 7.97 6.92
N GLN A 307 6.37 8.34 7.63
CA GLN A 307 6.45 9.00 8.93
C GLN A 307 7.09 8.10 10.00
N GLN A 308 6.76 6.80 10.01
CA GLN A 308 7.43 5.82 10.88
C GLN A 308 8.94 5.78 10.62
N CYS A 309 9.38 5.81 9.35
CA CYS A 309 10.79 5.83 8.98
C CYS A 309 11.50 7.08 9.48
N ILE A 310 10.87 8.26 9.36
CA ILE A 310 11.38 9.54 9.86
C ILE A 310 11.53 9.48 11.40
N THR A 311 10.46 9.10 12.09
CA THR A 311 10.44 8.97 13.55
C THR A 311 11.56 8.06 14.07
N LEU A 312 11.74 6.89 13.46
CA LEU A 312 12.76 5.95 13.88
C LEU A 312 14.18 6.46 13.60
N ALA A 313 14.40 7.08 12.43
CA ALA A 313 15.69 7.63 12.05
C ALA A 313 16.11 8.79 12.98
N GLU A 314 15.19 9.73 13.34
CA GLU A 314 15.45 10.79 14.32
C GLU A 314 15.87 10.21 15.68
N ARG A 315 15.14 9.18 16.13
CA ARG A 315 15.46 8.56 17.42
C ARG A 315 16.84 7.90 17.40
N LEU A 316 17.20 7.18 16.35
CA LEU A 316 18.47 6.42 16.30
C LEU A 316 19.70 7.31 16.03
N CYS A 317 19.59 8.30 15.13
CA CYS A 317 20.72 9.17 14.78
C CYS A 317 20.93 10.31 15.80
N HIS A 318 19.87 10.94 16.23
CA HIS A 318 19.92 12.17 17.00
C HIS A 318 19.42 12.03 18.44
N ASN A 319 18.87 10.87 18.82
CA ASN A 319 18.14 10.67 20.08
C ASN A 319 16.97 11.63 20.27
N ILE A 320 16.41 12.13 19.16
CA ILE A 320 15.24 13.02 19.17
C ILE A 320 13.98 12.17 19.25
N LYS A 321 13.12 12.46 20.21
CA LYS A 321 11.83 11.80 20.41
C LYS A 321 10.73 12.53 19.63
N LEU A 322 10.71 12.35 18.30
CA LEU A 322 9.61 12.81 17.44
C LEU A 322 8.52 11.73 17.43
N PRO A 323 7.35 11.99 18.02
CA PRO A 323 6.30 10.98 18.08
C PRO A 323 5.66 10.76 16.70
N PHE A 324 5.40 9.52 16.36
CA PHE A 324 4.57 9.14 15.23
C PHE A 324 3.09 9.37 15.57
N GLU A 325 2.39 9.99 14.64
CA GLU A 325 0.95 10.15 14.66
C GLU A 325 0.34 9.52 13.42
N ASN A 326 -0.74 8.74 13.60
CA ASN A 326 -1.46 8.13 12.49
C ASN A 326 -2.49 9.13 11.94
N ASN A 327 -2.00 10.14 11.23
CA ASN A 327 -2.84 11.16 10.61
C ASN A 327 -3.63 10.60 9.42
N PRO A 328 -4.83 11.13 9.13
CA PRO A 328 -5.57 10.79 7.93
C PRO A 328 -4.72 11.01 6.68
N VAL A 329 -4.84 10.10 5.72
CA VAL A 329 -4.13 10.15 4.44
C VAL A 329 -5.15 10.03 3.33
N PRO A 330 -5.13 10.92 2.32
CA PRO A 330 -6.03 10.81 1.20
C PRO A 330 -5.64 9.62 0.31
N THR A 331 -6.63 8.97 -0.24
CA THR A 331 -6.45 7.98 -1.29
C THR A 331 -6.52 8.71 -2.64
N LYS A 332 -5.36 8.96 -3.24
CA LYS A 332 -5.24 9.53 -4.60
C LYS A 332 -4.72 8.46 -5.54
N LEU A 333 -5.51 8.10 -6.52
CA LEU A 333 -5.23 6.99 -7.41
C LEU A 333 -5.59 7.31 -8.85
N LYS A 334 -4.83 6.73 -9.75
CA LYS A 334 -5.21 6.55 -11.14
C LYS A 334 -5.38 5.06 -11.39
N VAL A 335 -6.55 4.54 -11.04
CA VAL A 335 -6.86 3.12 -11.26
C VAL A 335 -7.26 2.93 -12.70
N SER A 336 -6.43 2.22 -13.45
CA SER A 336 -6.79 1.80 -14.81
C SER A 336 -7.22 2.96 -15.73
N GLY A 337 -6.59 4.14 -15.57
CA GLY A 337 -6.91 5.34 -16.33
C GLY A 337 -8.07 6.17 -15.78
N VAL A 338 -8.72 5.75 -14.69
CA VAL A 338 -9.74 6.53 -13.99
C VAL A 338 -9.10 7.30 -12.83
N ASN A 339 -9.20 8.63 -12.87
CA ASN A 339 -8.75 9.47 -11.76
C ASN A 339 -9.72 9.34 -10.60
N LEU A 340 -9.18 9.11 -9.41
CA LEU A 340 -9.94 8.93 -8.18
C LEU A 340 -9.26 9.66 -7.03
N PHE A 341 -10.07 10.31 -6.21
CA PHE A 341 -9.66 10.88 -4.94
C PHE A 341 -10.69 10.56 -3.86
N SER A 342 -10.23 10.15 -2.69
CA SER A 342 -11.08 9.95 -1.52
C SER A 342 -10.32 10.34 -0.25
N ALA A 343 -10.96 11.09 0.61
CA ALA A 343 -10.40 11.51 1.90
C ALA A 343 -11.50 11.62 2.96
N GLY A 344 -11.17 11.26 4.20
CA GLY A 344 -12.09 11.34 5.31
C GLY A 344 -13.25 10.36 5.22
N GLU A 345 -14.43 10.80 5.64
CA GLU A 345 -15.67 10.01 5.61
C GLU A 345 -16.22 9.92 4.17
N TYR A 346 -16.67 8.75 3.76
CA TYR A 346 -17.15 8.52 2.38
C TYR A 346 -18.61 8.01 2.34
N LEU A 347 -19.12 7.48 3.44
CA LEU A 347 -20.51 7.08 3.59
C LEU A 347 -21.29 8.18 4.29
N THR A 348 -22.46 8.50 3.74
CA THR A 348 -23.36 9.48 4.30
C THR A 348 -24.06 8.94 5.54
N THR A 349 -24.22 9.78 6.54
CA THR A 349 -25.07 9.57 7.71
C THR A 349 -26.01 10.76 7.89
N ASP A 350 -26.96 10.68 8.81
CA ASP A 350 -27.93 11.77 9.10
C ASP A 350 -27.25 13.05 9.63
N GLU A 351 -25.98 12.97 10.08
CA GLU A 351 -25.20 14.12 10.55
C GLU A 351 -24.55 14.92 9.41
N HIS A 352 -24.63 14.42 8.17
CA HIS A 352 -23.94 15.03 7.04
C HIS A 352 -24.87 15.88 6.18
N ARG A 353 -24.42 17.07 5.83
CA ARG A 353 -24.89 17.79 4.65
C ARG A 353 -24.06 17.34 3.45
N GLU A 354 -24.71 16.81 2.44
CA GLU A 354 -24.07 16.39 1.20
C GLU A 354 -24.04 17.53 0.18
N LEU A 355 -22.90 17.68 -0.49
CA LEU A 355 -22.80 18.40 -1.75
C LEU A 355 -22.44 17.39 -2.83
N ILE A 356 -23.23 17.29 -3.88
CA ILE A 356 -23.03 16.31 -4.97
C ILE A 356 -23.08 17.01 -6.31
N TYR A 357 -22.10 16.71 -7.17
CA TYR A 357 -22.09 17.01 -8.59
C TYR A 357 -21.91 15.69 -9.35
N GLN A 358 -22.77 15.50 -10.35
CA GLN A 358 -22.83 14.26 -11.12
C GLN A 358 -23.03 14.57 -12.59
N ASP A 359 -22.15 13.99 -13.45
CA ASP A 359 -22.27 13.99 -14.90
C ASP A 359 -22.03 12.58 -15.42
N ASP A 360 -23.10 11.86 -15.70
CA ASP A 360 -23.04 10.48 -16.19
C ASP A 360 -22.38 10.37 -17.56
N LYS A 361 -22.55 11.38 -18.43
CA LYS A 361 -21.96 11.37 -19.80
C LYS A 361 -20.46 11.56 -19.75
N ALA A 362 -19.99 12.46 -18.89
CA ALA A 362 -18.56 12.70 -18.68
C ALA A 362 -17.89 11.68 -17.76
N GLY A 363 -18.67 10.82 -17.07
CA GLY A 363 -18.14 9.88 -16.07
C GLY A 363 -17.62 10.58 -14.82
N ILE A 364 -18.20 11.72 -14.45
CA ILE A 364 -17.77 12.54 -13.31
C ILE A 364 -18.75 12.39 -12.16
N TYR A 365 -18.20 12.10 -10.98
CA TYR A 365 -18.90 12.13 -9.71
C TYR A 365 -18.05 12.83 -8.67
N ARG A 366 -18.61 13.85 -8.02
CA ARG A 366 -17.97 14.60 -6.94
C ARG A 366 -18.94 14.68 -5.77
N LYS A 367 -18.48 14.29 -4.59
CA LYS A 367 -19.23 14.33 -3.35
C LYS A 367 -18.37 14.91 -2.25
N LEU A 368 -18.92 15.88 -1.52
CA LEU A 368 -18.35 16.37 -0.28
C LEU A 368 -19.35 16.11 0.85
N LEU A 369 -18.84 15.66 1.98
CA LEU A 369 -19.58 15.52 3.22
C LEU A 369 -19.17 16.64 4.18
N LEU A 370 -20.17 17.40 4.64
CA LEU A 370 -19.96 18.49 5.60
C LEU A 370 -20.65 18.16 6.91
N ARG A 371 -19.98 18.49 8.02
CA ARG A 371 -20.52 18.50 9.39
C ARG A 371 -20.11 19.81 10.05
N ASP A 372 -21.06 20.55 10.62
CA ASP A 372 -20.82 21.86 11.24
C ASP A 372 -20.05 22.83 10.33
N ASN A 373 -20.47 22.93 9.06
CA ASN A 373 -19.84 23.75 8.00
C ASN A 373 -18.36 23.40 7.73
N ARG A 374 -17.89 22.22 8.09
CA ARG A 374 -16.52 21.74 7.80
C ARG A 374 -16.57 20.52 6.91
N ILE A 375 -15.62 20.42 5.98
CA ILE A 375 -15.47 19.22 5.17
C ILE A 375 -14.96 18.09 6.08
N VAL A 376 -15.70 16.98 6.16
CA VAL A 376 -15.30 15.77 6.87
C VAL A 376 -15.05 14.62 5.90
N GLY A 377 -15.46 14.75 4.64
CA GLY A 377 -15.24 13.75 3.62
C GLY A 377 -15.30 14.31 2.21
N ALA A 378 -14.53 13.70 1.31
CA ALA A 378 -14.51 14.01 -0.12
C ALA A 378 -14.33 12.73 -0.95
N VAL A 379 -15.17 12.55 -1.97
CA VAL A 379 -15.07 11.45 -2.94
C VAL A 379 -15.21 12.04 -4.34
N LEU A 380 -14.18 11.84 -5.18
CA LEU A 380 -14.14 12.35 -6.55
C LEU A 380 -13.78 11.22 -7.52
N ILE A 381 -14.53 11.08 -8.60
CA ILE A 381 -14.28 10.14 -9.70
C ILE A 381 -14.29 10.91 -11.02
N GLY A 382 -13.38 10.55 -11.92
CA GLY A 382 -13.23 11.17 -13.23
C GLY A 382 -12.42 12.47 -13.16
N ASP A 383 -13.00 13.52 -12.58
CA ASP A 383 -12.32 14.77 -12.31
C ASP A 383 -11.98 14.91 -10.82
N ALA A 384 -10.70 14.71 -10.48
CA ALA A 384 -10.19 14.72 -9.13
C ALA A 384 -9.26 15.93 -8.84
N ARG A 385 -9.28 16.99 -9.67
CA ARG A 385 -8.33 18.11 -9.61
C ARG A 385 -8.32 18.84 -8.27
N ASP A 386 -9.49 19.09 -7.68
CA ASP A 386 -9.61 19.87 -6.43
C ASP A 386 -9.46 19.00 -5.16
N GLY A 387 -9.19 17.69 -5.29
CA GLY A 387 -9.15 16.77 -4.16
C GLY A 387 -8.14 17.18 -3.08
N GLN A 388 -6.96 17.68 -3.47
CA GLN A 388 -5.95 18.12 -2.52
C GLN A 388 -6.39 19.37 -1.72
N ASP A 389 -7.10 20.31 -2.34
CA ASP A 389 -7.63 21.49 -1.67
C ASP A 389 -8.70 21.09 -0.64
N TYR A 390 -9.60 20.17 -1.00
CA TYR A 390 -10.59 19.64 -0.05
C TYR A 390 -9.94 18.89 1.10
N PHE A 391 -8.85 18.18 0.85
CA PHE A 391 -8.11 17.50 1.91
C PHE A 391 -7.42 18.49 2.85
N SER A 392 -6.85 19.59 2.33
CA SER A 392 -6.30 20.68 3.16
C SER A 392 -7.38 21.30 4.04
N MET A 393 -8.54 21.66 3.47
CA MET A 393 -9.68 22.19 4.23
C MET A 393 -10.17 21.21 5.31
N LEU A 394 -10.17 19.90 5.01
CA LEU A 394 -10.55 18.84 5.95
C LEU A 394 -9.55 18.76 7.12
N THR A 395 -8.26 18.73 6.83
CA THR A 395 -7.21 18.60 7.86
C THR A 395 -7.09 19.86 8.72
N GLU A 396 -7.26 21.04 8.14
CA GLU A 396 -7.28 22.34 8.82
C GLU A 396 -8.59 22.60 9.55
N LYS A 397 -9.61 21.75 9.33
CA LYS A 397 -10.97 21.92 9.86
C LYS A 397 -11.56 23.30 9.52
N LYS A 398 -11.26 23.78 8.30
CA LYS A 398 -11.67 25.10 7.82
C LYS A 398 -13.20 25.19 7.79
N ASP A 399 -13.76 26.30 8.32
CA ASP A 399 -15.17 26.63 8.12
C ASP A 399 -15.38 27.03 6.65
N VAL A 400 -16.31 26.35 5.98
CA VAL A 400 -16.59 26.56 4.55
C VAL A 400 -18.01 27.08 4.30
N ALA A 401 -18.71 27.59 5.33
CA ALA A 401 -20.12 28.02 5.22
C ALA A 401 -20.34 28.97 4.03
N GLU A 402 -19.48 29.97 3.87
CA GLU A 402 -19.61 31.02 2.84
C GLU A 402 -19.29 30.50 1.43
N ILE A 403 -18.34 29.57 1.32
CA ILE A 403 -17.88 29.03 0.03
C ILE A 403 -18.56 27.70 -0.36
N ALA A 404 -19.34 27.10 0.54
CA ALA A 404 -19.99 25.80 0.32
C ALA A 404 -20.77 25.72 -1.01
N PRO A 405 -21.54 26.74 -1.45
CA PRO A 405 -22.25 26.68 -2.72
C PRO A 405 -21.34 26.58 -3.95
N PHE A 406 -20.08 26.97 -3.82
CA PHE A 406 -19.14 27.06 -4.94
C PHE A 406 -18.09 25.93 -4.93
N LEU A 407 -17.98 25.17 -3.85
CA LEU A 407 -16.93 24.16 -3.69
C LEU A 407 -16.86 23.18 -4.88
N LEU A 408 -17.99 22.68 -5.34
CA LEU A 408 -18.03 21.69 -6.43
C LEU A 408 -17.85 22.31 -7.83
N MET A 409 -17.88 23.66 -7.95
CA MET A 409 -17.65 24.38 -9.20
C MET A 409 -16.15 24.46 -9.57
N GLY A 410 -15.27 24.16 -8.61
CA GLY A 410 -13.82 24.19 -8.75
C GLY A 410 -13.14 25.41 -8.13
N ARG A 411 -11.85 25.26 -7.93
CA ARG A 411 -10.99 26.21 -7.17
C ARG A 411 -11.18 27.68 -7.60
N ALA A 412 -11.33 27.93 -8.87
CA ALA A 412 -11.50 29.29 -9.40
C ALA A 412 -12.74 30.04 -8.85
N PHE A 413 -13.74 29.33 -8.36
CA PHE A 413 -14.98 29.90 -7.88
C PHE A 413 -14.99 30.21 -6.38
N TYR A 414 -14.15 29.57 -5.59
CA TYR A 414 -14.09 29.78 -4.14
C TYR A 414 -12.80 30.45 -3.63
N GLN A 415 -11.79 30.61 -4.49
CA GLN A 415 -10.56 31.34 -4.11
C GLN A 415 -10.56 32.83 -4.49
N THR A 416 -11.55 33.33 -5.20
CA THR A 416 -11.64 34.73 -5.64
C THR A 416 -11.83 35.76 -4.52
N ASN A 417 -12.01 35.33 -3.28
CA ASN A 417 -12.20 36.22 -2.12
C ASN A 417 -11.00 36.32 -1.16
N GLU A 418 -9.91 35.63 -1.41
CA GLU A 418 -8.67 35.94 -0.68
C GLU A 418 -7.95 37.07 -1.43
N GLN A 419 -8.33 38.33 -1.13
CA GLN A 419 -7.53 39.49 -1.49
C GLN A 419 -6.14 39.31 -0.87
N PRO A 420 -5.03 39.56 -1.62
CA PRO A 420 -3.73 39.67 -1.01
C PRO A 420 -3.83 40.81 0.02
N GLN A 421 -3.54 40.52 1.29
CA GLN A 421 -3.31 41.57 2.27
C GLN A 421 -2.20 42.43 1.69
N SER A 422 -2.59 43.68 1.35
CA SER A 422 -1.70 44.71 0.92
C SER A 422 -0.61 44.88 2.00
N SER A 423 0.62 44.62 1.62
CA SER A 423 1.77 45.19 2.30
C SER A 423 1.69 46.70 2.09
N ASP A 424 1.01 47.39 3.01
CA ASP A 424 1.08 48.86 3.10
C ASP A 424 2.51 49.29 3.39
N GLU A 425 3.05 49.96 2.41
CA GLU A 425 3.79 51.20 2.44
C GLU A 425 4.36 51.62 3.79
N THR A 426 5.65 51.63 3.87
CA THR A 426 6.37 52.69 4.58
C THR A 426 7.54 53.14 3.71
N GLU A 427 7.23 53.97 2.69
CA GLU A 427 8.10 55.05 2.26
C GLU A 427 7.78 56.23 3.19
N ALA A 428 8.77 56.75 3.90
CA ALA A 428 8.94 58.16 4.17
C ALA A 428 10.25 58.45 4.91
N ALA A 429 11.08 59.28 4.26
CA ALA A 429 12.17 60.13 4.72
C ALA A 429 13.54 59.48 4.95
#